data_09537453bbc47beea42c15ab1a98c428
#
_entry.id   09537453bbc47beea42c15ab1a98c428
#
_cell.length_a   1.000
_cell.length_b   1.000
_cell.length_c   1.000
_cell.angle_alpha   90.00
_cell.angle_beta   90.00
_cell.angle_gamma   90.00
#
_symmetry.space_group_name_H-M   'P 1'
#
loop_
_entity.id
_entity.type
_entity.pdbx_description
1 polymer ?
#
loop_
_entity_poly.entity_id
_entity_poly.type
_entity_poly.pdbx_seq_one_letter_code
_entity_poly.pdbx_strand_id
1 'polypeptide(L)'
;VGSEMCIRDSKVSVYPIEEKTSFVVKDTRYTLDSLIRNRKIARHFQGGYAVILRLTVDDYHRYCYFDDGIKSENHRINGVYHTVNPIANDHVKIYKENTREYTLMKTKHFGDALQMEVGALMVGKIVNHDGAGSMRRGIEKGYFQFGGSTIILLLEKDKVEIREELLERTKNQCETKIRQGEMIGKALV
;
A
#
# COMPACT_ATOMS: atom_id res chain seq x y z
N VAL A 1 -17.33 -5.27 16.73
CA VAL A 1 -16.01 -5.94 16.64
C VAL A 1 -15.60 -6.29 15.21
N GLY A 2 -16.40 -6.10 14.18
CA GLY A 2 -16.08 -6.45 12.79
C GLY A 2 -15.68 -5.27 11.88
N SER A 3 -15.93 -4.04 12.29
CA SER A 3 -15.75 -2.82 11.48
C SER A 3 -14.40 -2.11 11.71
N GLU A 4 -13.49 -2.69 12.47
CA GLU A 4 -12.18 -2.10 12.77
C GLU A 4 -11.13 -2.62 11.80
N MET A 5 -10.38 -1.72 11.17
CA MET A 5 -9.28 -2.06 10.28
C MET A 5 -7.99 -2.21 11.09
N CYS A 6 -7.45 -3.42 11.14
CA CYS A 6 -6.24 -3.77 11.88
C CYS A 6 -5.22 -4.41 10.94
N ILE A 7 -4.00 -3.94 10.97
CA ILE A 7 -2.90 -4.44 10.15
C ILE A 7 -1.68 -4.64 11.06
N ARG A 8 -0.60 -5.11 10.51
CA ARG A 8 0.64 -5.51 11.22
C ARG A 8 1.41 -4.37 11.88
N ASP A 9 2.36 -4.77 12.75
CA ASP A 9 3.40 -3.88 13.27
C ASP A 9 4.09 -3.18 12.12
N SER A 10 4.01 -1.85 12.10
CA SER A 10 4.53 -1.04 11.00
C SER A 10 4.59 0.43 11.40
N LYS A 11 5.25 1.23 10.56
CA LYS A 11 5.13 2.68 10.60
C LYS A 11 4.12 3.11 9.56
N VAL A 12 3.06 3.80 9.99
CA VAL A 12 1.93 4.17 9.17
C VAL A 12 1.95 5.67 8.83
N SER A 13 1.59 5.97 7.60
CA SER A 13 1.20 7.29 7.12
C SER A 13 -0.09 7.19 6.34
N VAL A 14 -1.00 8.14 6.49
CA VAL A 14 -2.32 8.14 5.82
C VAL A 14 -2.50 9.45 5.05
N TYR A 15 -2.75 9.34 3.76
CA TYR A 15 -2.93 10.47 2.88
C TYR A 15 -4.36 10.45 2.30
N PRO A 16 -5.11 11.56 2.39
CA PRO A 16 -6.29 11.75 1.54
C PRO A 16 -5.87 11.71 0.06
N ILE A 17 -6.65 11.03 -0.76
CA ILE A 17 -6.37 10.92 -2.19
C ILE A 17 -7.05 12.07 -2.93
N GLU A 18 -6.29 13.10 -3.25
CA GLU A 18 -6.72 14.23 -4.08
C GLU A 18 -6.09 14.10 -5.47
N GLU A 19 -6.58 14.87 -6.44
CA GLU A 19 -6.14 14.80 -7.84
C GLU A 19 -4.62 14.95 -8.02
N LYS A 20 -3.97 15.76 -7.18
CA LYS A 20 -2.53 16.02 -7.21
C LYS A 20 -1.73 15.30 -6.12
N THR A 21 -2.37 14.40 -5.37
CA THR A 21 -1.69 13.70 -4.27
C THR A 21 -0.55 12.83 -4.81
N SER A 22 0.60 12.96 -4.18
CA SER A 22 1.76 12.12 -4.45
C SER A 22 2.30 11.55 -3.15
N PHE A 23 2.79 10.31 -3.23
CA PHE A 23 3.34 9.56 -2.11
C PHE A 23 4.82 9.32 -2.32
N VAL A 24 5.60 9.37 -1.26
CA VAL A 24 6.99 8.93 -1.29
C VAL A 24 7.05 7.53 -0.72
N VAL A 25 7.43 6.58 -1.57
CA VAL A 25 7.58 5.17 -1.18
C VAL A 25 9.00 4.76 -1.55
N LYS A 26 9.80 4.40 -0.55
CA LYS A 26 11.21 4.00 -0.75
C LYS A 26 12.01 4.99 -1.59
N ASP A 27 11.96 6.26 -1.20
CA ASP A 27 12.65 7.38 -1.85
C ASP A 27 12.21 7.66 -3.29
N THR A 28 11.17 7.00 -3.75
CA THR A 28 10.55 7.25 -5.06
C THR A 28 9.20 7.93 -4.87
N ARG A 29 8.98 9.02 -5.61
CA ARG A 29 7.70 9.73 -5.60
C ARG A 29 6.76 9.14 -6.64
N TYR A 30 5.58 8.73 -6.21
CA TYR A 30 4.52 8.21 -7.06
C TYR A 30 3.29 9.10 -7.01
N THR A 31 2.67 9.35 -8.14
CA THR A 31 1.26 9.71 -8.23
C THR A 31 0.44 8.44 -8.22
N LEU A 32 -0.87 8.53 -7.97
CA LEU A 32 -1.73 7.34 -7.99
C LEU A 32 -1.70 6.63 -9.36
N ASP A 33 -1.72 7.41 -10.45
CA ASP A 33 -1.62 6.88 -11.82
C ASP A 33 -0.31 6.14 -12.08
N SER A 34 0.83 6.70 -11.65
CA SER A 34 2.14 6.05 -11.81
C SER A 34 2.29 4.82 -10.92
N LEU A 35 1.66 4.84 -9.73
CA LEU A 35 1.70 3.76 -8.77
C LEU A 35 0.95 2.53 -9.30
N ILE A 36 -0.26 2.70 -9.82
CA ILE A 36 -1.14 1.62 -10.26
C ILE A 36 -0.94 1.29 -11.74
N ARG A 37 -0.50 2.24 -12.55
CA ARG A 37 -0.43 2.17 -14.03
C ARG A 37 -1.76 1.81 -14.69
N ASN A 38 -2.88 2.17 -14.04
CA ASN A 38 -4.24 1.99 -14.54
C ASN A 38 -5.10 3.16 -14.11
N ARG A 39 -5.38 4.09 -15.04
CA ARG A 39 -6.14 5.31 -14.77
C ARG A 39 -7.57 5.05 -14.30
N LYS A 40 -8.21 3.97 -14.78
CA LYS A 40 -9.58 3.64 -14.36
C LYS A 40 -9.62 3.27 -12.88
N ILE A 41 -8.68 2.42 -12.45
CA ILE A 41 -8.53 2.02 -11.04
C ILE A 41 -8.14 3.24 -10.19
N ALA A 42 -7.18 4.05 -10.66
CA ALA A 42 -6.75 5.24 -9.93
C ALA A 42 -7.90 6.22 -9.68
N ARG A 43 -8.74 6.47 -10.68
CA ARG A 43 -9.93 7.33 -10.53
C ARG A 43 -10.95 6.79 -9.55
N HIS A 44 -11.10 5.47 -9.44
CA HIS A 44 -12.04 4.83 -8.53
C HIS A 44 -11.73 5.16 -7.06
N PHE A 45 -10.45 5.32 -6.71
CA PHE A 45 -10.02 5.64 -5.35
C PHE A 45 -9.85 7.14 -5.07
N GLN A 46 -10.21 8.02 -6.02
CA GLN A 46 -10.19 9.48 -5.79
C GLN A 46 -11.16 9.89 -4.68
N GLY A 47 -10.69 10.75 -3.79
CA GLY A 47 -11.45 11.20 -2.61
C GLY A 47 -11.42 10.24 -1.44
N GLY A 48 -10.81 9.05 -1.59
CA GLY A 48 -10.60 8.08 -0.52
C GLY A 48 -9.27 8.30 0.21
N TYR A 49 -8.71 7.22 0.77
CA TYR A 49 -7.46 7.28 1.53
C TYR A 49 -6.41 6.30 1.00
N ALA A 50 -5.15 6.73 1.03
CA ALA A 50 -3.99 5.87 0.86
C ALA A 50 -3.30 5.67 2.21
N VAL A 51 -3.31 4.44 2.71
CA VAL A 51 -2.64 4.03 3.95
C VAL A 51 -1.33 3.36 3.57
N ILE A 52 -0.21 3.97 3.93
CA ILE A 52 1.13 3.46 3.64
C ILE A 52 1.72 2.86 4.92
N LEU A 53 2.02 1.59 4.87
CA LEU A 53 2.53 0.78 5.97
C LEU A 53 3.97 0.39 5.63
N ARG A 54 4.92 1.03 6.26
CA ARG A 54 6.35 0.76 6.09
C ARG A 54 6.81 -0.24 7.14
N LEU A 55 7.23 -1.42 6.70
CA LEU A 55 7.83 -2.44 7.54
C LEU A 55 9.33 -2.17 7.68
N THR A 56 9.84 -2.18 8.91
CA THR A 56 11.27 -2.06 9.18
C THR A 56 11.93 -3.44 9.25
N VAL A 57 13.26 -3.50 9.29
CA VAL A 57 14.00 -4.77 9.32
C VAL A 57 13.70 -5.62 10.56
N ASP A 58 13.26 -4.99 11.64
CA ASP A 58 12.88 -5.65 12.87
C ASP A 58 11.45 -6.21 12.84
N ASP A 59 10.67 -5.82 11.81
CA ASP A 59 9.29 -6.25 11.67
C ASP A 59 9.21 -7.58 10.92
N TYR A 60 8.22 -8.40 11.29
CA TYR A 60 7.96 -9.65 10.59
C TYR A 60 7.31 -9.38 9.24
N HIS A 61 7.96 -9.77 8.14
CA HIS A 61 7.60 -9.37 6.78
C HIS A 61 6.45 -10.16 6.12
N ARG A 62 5.62 -10.84 6.91
CA ARG A 62 4.37 -11.47 6.42
C ARG A 62 3.20 -10.52 6.60
N TYR A 63 2.21 -10.55 5.73
CA TYR A 63 1.03 -9.68 5.75
C TYR A 63 -0.24 -10.48 5.53
N CYS A 64 -1.34 -9.97 6.10
CA CYS A 64 -2.64 -10.61 6.13
C CYS A 64 -3.69 -9.77 5.40
N TYR A 65 -4.82 -10.40 5.09
CA TYR A 65 -6.01 -9.68 4.67
C TYR A 65 -6.57 -8.87 5.85
N PHE A 66 -6.95 -7.62 5.59
CA PHE A 66 -7.47 -6.72 6.63
C PHE A 66 -8.99 -6.86 6.84
N ASP A 67 -9.70 -7.52 5.91
CA ASP A 67 -11.13 -7.78 5.98
C ASP A 67 -11.50 -9.10 5.29
N ASP A 68 -12.75 -9.55 5.50
CA ASP A 68 -13.38 -10.62 4.75
C ASP A 68 -13.84 -10.10 3.38
N GLY A 69 -13.96 -10.98 2.40
CA GLY A 69 -14.49 -10.61 1.09
C GLY A 69 -14.00 -11.50 -0.04
N ILE A 70 -13.94 -10.92 -1.22
CA ILE A 70 -13.41 -11.55 -2.43
C ILE A 70 -12.31 -10.69 -3.03
N LYS A 71 -11.34 -11.33 -3.67
CA LYS A 71 -10.21 -10.65 -4.29
C LYS A 71 -9.98 -11.08 -5.73
N SER A 72 -9.37 -10.19 -6.49
CA SER A 72 -8.88 -10.49 -7.84
C SER A 72 -7.59 -11.32 -7.80
N GLU A 73 -7.12 -11.72 -8.98
CA GLU A 73 -5.73 -12.14 -9.19
C GLU A 73 -4.74 -11.06 -8.73
N ASN A 74 -3.52 -11.49 -8.47
CA ASN A 74 -2.41 -10.58 -8.16
C ASN A 74 -1.86 -9.97 -9.46
N HIS A 75 -1.85 -8.65 -9.54
CA HIS A 75 -1.37 -7.91 -10.71
C HIS A 75 0.04 -7.39 -10.45
N ARG A 76 1.02 -7.92 -11.19
CA ARG A 76 2.42 -7.52 -11.05
C ARG A 76 2.76 -6.36 -11.95
N ILE A 77 3.45 -5.36 -11.39
CA ILE A 77 4.08 -4.25 -12.09
C ILE A 77 5.58 -4.36 -11.87
N ASN A 78 6.32 -4.69 -12.91
CA ASN A 78 7.76 -4.80 -12.82
C ASN A 78 8.39 -3.42 -12.55
N GLY A 79 9.36 -3.40 -11.66
CA GLY A 79 10.20 -2.25 -11.42
C GLY A 79 11.08 -1.94 -12.62
N VAL A 80 11.51 -0.69 -12.69
CA VAL A 80 12.43 -0.21 -13.74
C VAL A 80 13.63 0.42 -13.04
N TYR A 81 14.81 -0.01 -13.44
CA TYR A 81 16.07 0.60 -13.03
C TYR A 81 16.83 1.01 -14.28
N HIS A 82 16.80 2.29 -14.60
CA HIS A 82 17.67 2.84 -15.64
C HIS A 82 18.95 3.36 -15.00
N THR A 83 20.03 2.62 -15.13
CA THR A 83 21.38 3.14 -14.96
C THR A 83 21.72 3.89 -16.22
N VAL A 84 21.70 5.21 -16.18
CA VAL A 84 22.30 6.01 -17.24
C VAL A 84 23.81 5.94 -17.05
N ASN A 85 24.54 5.65 -18.13
CA ASN A 85 26.00 5.67 -18.15
C ASN A 85 26.51 6.99 -17.53
N PRO A 86 27.46 6.99 -16.58
CA PRO A 86 27.95 8.18 -15.91
C PRO A 86 28.53 9.26 -16.84
N ILE A 87 28.83 8.91 -18.10
CA ILE A 87 29.37 9.81 -19.12
C ILE A 87 28.31 10.75 -19.75
N ALA A 88 27.01 10.45 -19.53
CA ALA A 88 25.92 11.27 -20.08
C ALA A 88 25.38 12.26 -19.04
N ASN A 89 26.25 13.08 -18.50
CA ASN A 89 26.04 14.39 -17.83
C ASN A 89 24.70 14.74 -17.18
N ASP A 90 24.83 15.13 -15.92
CA ASP A 90 24.16 16.19 -15.11
C ASP A 90 22.66 16.50 -15.28
N HIS A 91 21.95 15.98 -16.29
CA HIS A 91 20.54 16.27 -16.53
C HIS A 91 19.62 15.07 -16.68
N VAL A 92 20.10 13.85 -16.53
CA VAL A 92 19.23 12.68 -16.63
C VAL A 92 18.77 12.25 -15.24
N LYS A 93 17.50 12.49 -14.93
CA LYS A 93 16.85 11.96 -13.71
C LYS A 93 16.94 10.44 -13.75
N ILE A 94 17.67 9.86 -12.80
CA ILE A 94 17.71 8.41 -12.59
C ILE A 94 16.28 7.99 -12.24
N TYR A 95 15.61 7.30 -13.16
CA TYR A 95 14.26 6.84 -12.96
C TYR A 95 14.31 5.47 -12.28
N LYS A 96 13.90 5.43 -11.01
CA LYS A 96 13.84 4.20 -10.21
C LYS A 96 12.38 3.90 -9.92
N GLU A 97 11.90 2.73 -10.31
CA GLU A 97 10.60 2.24 -9.88
C GLU A 97 10.74 0.87 -9.22
N ASN A 98 10.07 0.70 -8.09
CA ASN A 98 10.05 -0.56 -7.38
C ASN A 98 9.11 -1.56 -8.05
N THR A 99 9.50 -2.83 -8.07
CA THR A 99 8.59 -3.93 -8.37
C THR A 99 7.49 -3.96 -7.32
N ARG A 100 6.25 -4.06 -7.76
CA ARG A 100 5.08 -4.09 -6.90
C ARG A 100 4.01 -5.02 -7.43
N GLU A 101 3.21 -5.55 -6.53
CA GLU A 101 2.04 -6.35 -6.88
C GLU A 101 0.83 -5.75 -6.19
N TYR A 102 -0.33 -5.74 -6.85
CA TYR A 102 -1.56 -5.30 -6.23
C TYR A 102 -2.71 -6.28 -6.47
N THR A 103 -3.66 -6.26 -5.57
CA THR A 103 -4.87 -7.06 -5.58
C THR A 103 -6.06 -6.15 -5.34
N LEU A 104 -7.06 -6.22 -6.19
CA LEU A 104 -8.34 -5.55 -5.98
C LEU A 104 -9.19 -6.42 -5.06
N MET A 105 -9.89 -5.80 -4.12
CA MET A 105 -10.67 -6.45 -3.08
C MET A 105 -12.06 -5.85 -3.01
N LYS A 106 -13.09 -6.68 -3.00
CA LYS A 106 -14.44 -6.31 -2.56
C LYS A 106 -14.57 -6.77 -1.13
N THR A 107 -14.42 -5.85 -0.21
CA THR A 107 -14.41 -6.13 1.22
C THR A 107 -15.82 -6.15 1.78
N LYS A 108 -16.01 -6.85 2.88
CA LYS A 108 -17.30 -6.95 3.55
C LYS A 108 -17.73 -5.65 4.22
N HIS A 109 -16.77 -4.89 4.78
CA HIS A 109 -17.07 -3.73 5.63
C HIS A 109 -16.58 -2.40 5.05
N PHE A 110 -15.55 -2.40 4.19
CA PHE A 110 -14.86 -1.17 3.75
C PHE A 110 -15.06 -0.83 2.27
N GLY A 111 -16.04 -1.47 1.58
CA GLY A 111 -16.26 -1.25 0.15
C GLY A 111 -15.14 -1.84 -0.71
N ASP A 112 -14.88 -1.21 -1.85
CA ASP A 112 -13.78 -1.61 -2.72
C ASP A 112 -12.44 -1.11 -2.14
N ALA A 113 -11.44 -1.97 -2.18
CA ALA A 113 -10.09 -1.66 -1.73
C ALA A 113 -9.05 -2.22 -2.68
N LEU A 114 -7.85 -1.63 -2.63
CA LEU A 114 -6.67 -2.17 -3.32
C LEU A 114 -5.55 -2.33 -2.28
N GLN A 115 -5.01 -3.53 -2.19
CA GLN A 115 -3.80 -3.78 -1.42
C GLN A 115 -2.64 -3.99 -2.36
N MET A 116 -1.57 -3.23 -2.16
CA MET A 116 -0.36 -3.27 -2.96
C MET A 116 0.85 -3.55 -2.07
N GLU A 117 1.63 -4.51 -2.47
CA GLU A 117 2.93 -4.84 -1.89
C GLU A 117 4.04 -4.22 -2.74
N VAL A 118 4.90 -3.41 -2.15
CA VAL A 118 6.03 -2.77 -2.82
C VAL A 118 7.34 -3.38 -2.33
N GLY A 119 8.02 -4.09 -3.21
CA GLY A 119 9.31 -4.74 -2.93
C GLY A 119 10.49 -3.75 -2.92
N ALA A 120 11.63 -4.17 -2.39
CA ALA A 120 12.88 -3.43 -2.52
C ALA A 120 13.36 -3.45 -3.98
N LEU A 121 14.15 -2.44 -4.37
CA LEU A 121 14.53 -2.20 -5.77
C LEU A 121 15.20 -3.41 -6.44
N MET A 122 16.02 -4.17 -5.71
CA MET A 122 16.80 -5.27 -6.25
C MET A 122 16.73 -6.59 -5.44
N VAL A 123 16.13 -6.61 -4.25
CA VAL A 123 16.28 -7.73 -3.31
C VAL A 123 14.95 -8.23 -2.74
N GLY A 124 13.85 -7.51 -2.91
CA GLY A 124 12.57 -7.87 -2.30
C GLY A 124 11.69 -8.71 -3.23
N LYS A 125 11.69 -10.03 -3.07
CA LYS A 125 10.68 -10.87 -3.73
C LYS A 125 9.38 -10.80 -2.96
N ILE A 126 8.31 -10.41 -3.66
CA ILE A 126 6.95 -10.48 -3.15
C ILE A 126 6.43 -11.90 -3.40
N VAL A 127 5.87 -12.53 -2.38
CA VAL A 127 5.24 -13.85 -2.50
C VAL A 127 3.82 -13.74 -1.98
N ASN A 128 2.86 -13.77 -2.89
CA ASN A 128 1.44 -13.89 -2.59
C ASN A 128 1.02 -15.35 -2.74
N HIS A 129 0.21 -15.87 -1.78
CA HIS A 129 -0.13 -17.29 -1.73
C HIS A 129 -1.19 -17.70 -2.74
N ASP A 130 -2.26 -16.91 -2.86
CA ASP A 130 -3.46 -17.32 -3.60
C ASP A 130 -3.75 -16.40 -4.78
N GLY A 131 -4.35 -16.95 -5.83
CA GLY A 131 -4.98 -16.23 -6.94
C GLY A 131 -6.31 -15.58 -6.54
N ALA A 132 -7.20 -15.37 -7.51
CA ALA A 132 -8.54 -14.86 -7.27
C ALA A 132 -9.36 -15.79 -6.38
N GLY A 133 -10.19 -15.24 -5.50
CA GLY A 133 -11.03 -16.06 -4.63
C GLY A 133 -11.50 -15.33 -3.38
N SER A 134 -11.98 -16.10 -2.41
CA SER A 134 -12.40 -15.60 -1.12
C SER A 134 -11.18 -15.22 -0.26
N MET A 135 -11.34 -14.21 0.55
CA MET A 135 -10.36 -13.81 1.55
C MET A 135 -11.02 -13.73 2.94
N ARG A 136 -10.23 -14.00 3.98
CA ARG A 136 -10.68 -13.90 5.37
C ARG A 136 -9.72 -13.01 6.15
N ARG A 137 -10.28 -12.14 6.97
CA ARG A 137 -9.53 -11.26 7.86
C ARG A 137 -8.54 -12.04 8.72
N GLY A 138 -7.32 -11.53 8.79
CA GLY A 138 -6.24 -12.12 9.59
C GLY A 138 -5.55 -13.33 8.96
N ILE A 139 -6.09 -13.90 7.88
CA ILE A 139 -5.39 -14.96 7.13
C ILE A 139 -4.24 -14.33 6.34
N GLU A 140 -3.10 -15.02 6.32
CA GLU A 140 -1.91 -14.57 5.61
C GLU A 140 -2.17 -14.49 4.11
N LYS A 141 -1.94 -13.31 3.54
CA LYS A 141 -1.98 -13.08 2.09
C LYS A 141 -0.64 -13.44 1.45
N GLY A 142 0.46 -13.18 2.16
CA GLY A 142 1.80 -13.39 1.63
C GLY A 142 2.90 -12.83 2.51
N TYR A 143 4.11 -12.78 1.94
CA TYR A 143 5.29 -12.30 2.63
C TYR A 143 6.32 -11.70 1.67
N PHE A 144 7.24 -10.91 2.22
CA PHE A 144 8.40 -10.42 1.48
C PHE A 144 9.63 -11.27 1.82
N GLN A 145 10.36 -11.67 0.79
CA GLN A 145 11.70 -12.26 0.97
C GLN A 145 12.73 -11.14 0.87
N PHE A 146 13.48 -10.91 1.95
CA PHE A 146 14.60 -9.97 2.08
C PHE A 146 14.28 -8.47 1.87
N GLY A 147 14.80 -7.67 2.79
CA GLY A 147 14.81 -6.20 2.72
C GLY A 147 13.51 -5.51 3.11
N GLY A 148 13.63 -4.24 3.48
CA GLY A 148 12.49 -3.40 3.87
C GLY A 148 11.37 -3.39 2.83
N SER A 149 10.15 -3.46 3.28
CA SER A 149 8.95 -3.61 2.48
C SER A 149 7.91 -2.57 2.84
N THR A 150 7.02 -2.29 1.91
CA THR A 150 5.93 -1.34 2.12
C THR A 150 4.64 -1.95 1.59
N ILE A 151 3.58 -1.85 2.38
CA ILE A 151 2.23 -2.17 1.95
C ILE A 151 1.47 -0.86 1.78
N ILE A 152 0.72 -0.74 0.71
CA ILE A 152 -0.15 0.40 0.45
C ILE A 152 -1.58 -0.13 0.35
N LEU A 153 -2.47 0.44 1.15
CA LEU A 153 -3.91 0.21 1.01
C LEU A 153 -4.54 1.46 0.42
N LEU A 154 -5.30 1.28 -0.64
CA LEU A 154 -6.20 2.31 -1.14
C LEU A 154 -7.61 1.94 -0.73
N LEU A 155 -8.29 2.90 -0.14
CA LEU A 155 -9.64 2.74 0.39
C LEU A 155 -10.59 3.68 -0.34
N GLU A 156 -11.76 3.19 -0.64
CA GLU A 156 -12.80 3.92 -1.36
C GLU A 156 -13.29 5.11 -0.53
N LYS A 157 -13.71 6.17 -1.23
CA LYS A 157 -14.30 7.36 -0.64
C LYS A 157 -15.55 7.00 0.17
N ASP A 158 -15.75 7.67 1.31
CA ASP A 158 -16.93 7.57 2.17
C ASP A 158 -17.22 6.14 2.69
N LYS A 159 -16.18 5.28 2.78
CA LYS A 159 -16.27 3.91 3.32
C LYS A 159 -15.54 3.71 4.61
N VAL A 160 -14.62 4.61 4.97
CA VAL A 160 -13.79 4.46 6.17
C VAL A 160 -13.61 5.80 6.87
N GLU A 161 -13.72 5.78 8.18
CA GLU A 161 -13.29 6.84 9.08
C GLU A 161 -11.91 6.48 9.63
N ILE A 162 -10.90 7.23 9.24
CA ILE A 162 -9.52 7.05 9.73
C ILE A 162 -9.36 7.78 11.08
N ARG A 163 -8.57 7.23 11.99
CA ARG A 163 -8.19 7.92 13.23
C ARG A 163 -7.56 9.27 12.90
N GLU A 164 -8.11 10.35 13.44
CA GLU A 164 -7.68 11.72 13.20
C GLU A 164 -6.19 11.94 13.52
N GLU A 165 -5.71 11.36 14.62
CA GLU A 165 -4.31 11.38 15.01
C GLU A 165 -3.35 10.93 13.88
N LEU A 166 -3.72 9.90 13.11
CA LEU A 166 -2.89 9.40 12.01
C LEU A 166 -2.81 10.39 10.86
N LEU A 167 -3.93 11.06 10.58
CA LEU A 167 -4.00 12.11 9.55
C LEU A 167 -3.17 13.33 9.96
N GLU A 168 -3.31 13.80 11.19
CA GLU A 168 -2.55 14.93 11.72
C GLU A 168 -1.05 14.67 11.75
N ARG A 169 -0.63 13.49 12.22
CA ARG A 169 0.79 13.12 12.24
C ARG A 169 1.36 13.04 10.84
N THR A 170 0.63 12.45 9.90
CA THR A 170 1.06 12.39 8.51
C THR A 170 1.18 13.78 7.89
N LYS A 171 0.25 14.70 8.16
CA LYS A 171 0.30 16.09 7.72
C LYS A 171 1.57 16.79 8.24
N ASN A 172 2.00 16.46 9.46
CA ASN A 172 3.22 16.95 10.07
C ASN A 172 4.48 16.15 9.66
N GLN A 173 4.38 15.31 8.61
CA GLN A 173 5.46 14.47 8.09
C GLN A 173 6.03 13.45 9.11
N CYS A 174 5.20 13.05 10.07
CA CYS A 174 5.53 12.07 11.09
C CYS A 174 4.81 10.75 10.84
N GLU A 175 5.57 9.66 10.75
CA GLU A 175 4.99 8.31 10.77
C GLU A 175 4.53 7.93 12.17
N THR A 176 3.48 7.13 12.26
CA THR A 176 3.01 6.57 13.54
C THR A 176 3.34 5.10 13.62
N LYS A 177 4.01 4.68 14.68
CA LYS A 177 4.21 3.26 14.95
C LYS A 177 2.90 2.65 15.43
N ILE A 178 2.45 1.61 14.76
CA ILE A 178 1.27 0.82 15.14
C ILE A 178 1.65 -0.64 15.36
N ARG A 179 0.88 -1.32 16.20
CA ARG A 179 1.03 -2.76 16.47
C ARG A 179 -0.01 -3.55 15.71
N GLN A 180 0.28 -4.83 15.50
CA GLN A 180 -0.70 -5.76 14.94
C GLN A 180 -1.95 -5.79 15.82
N GLY A 181 -3.14 -5.68 15.22
CA GLY A 181 -4.41 -5.60 15.94
C GLY A 181 -4.79 -4.21 16.43
N GLU A 182 -3.91 -3.22 16.27
CA GLU A 182 -4.24 -1.83 16.58
C GLU A 182 -5.17 -1.25 15.50
N MET A 183 -6.25 -0.63 15.93
CA MET A 183 -7.23 -0.03 15.04
C MET A 183 -6.67 1.23 14.37
N ILE A 184 -6.72 1.29 13.06
CA ILE A 184 -6.32 2.48 12.26
C ILE A 184 -7.53 3.25 11.70
N GLY A 185 -8.68 2.61 11.64
CA GLY A 185 -9.92 3.21 11.16
C GLY A 185 -11.12 2.29 11.39
N LYS A 186 -12.30 2.81 11.12
CA LYS A 186 -13.59 2.13 11.22
C LYS A 186 -14.34 2.22 9.90
N ALA A 187 -15.12 1.19 9.58
CA ALA A 187 -16.04 1.27 8.45
C ALA A 187 -17.14 2.30 8.77
N LEU A 188 -17.47 3.11 7.77
CA LEU A 188 -18.68 3.93 7.77
C LEU A 188 -19.83 3.04 7.33
N VAL A 189 -20.81 2.86 8.20
CA VAL A 189 -22.01 2.04 7.96
C VAL A 189 -23.03 2.85 7.21
#